data_eb474094f4e4b3591d78b6445f604920
#
_entry.id   eb474094f4e4b3591d78b6445f604920
#
_cell.length_a   1.000
_cell.length_b   1.000
_cell.length_c   1.000
_cell.angle_alpha   90.00
_cell.angle_beta   90.00
_cell.angle_gamma   90.00
#
_symmetry.space_group_name_H-M   'P 1'
#
loop_
_entity.id
_entity.type
_entity.pdbx_description
1 polymer ?
#
loop_
_entity_poly.entity_id
_entity_poly.type
_entity_poly.pdbx_seq_one_letter_code
_entity_poly.pdbx_strand_id
1 'polypeptide(L)'
;IVFIPRTVFVVAAGIAVFTLVTWAIERSAGETAVVRNPQPIEFHNAYVVLLIIAQLLSIIFFIKYLGNLADAYSAVSGETYAGLGAKIELYDTMTKFWEDTYAQLAVSIPMIYRLTNPLCGAAEYLLLYIGVHNFTVNKKINPLYVVSVGLMIVRIVINGSRSPILRIITFAFCLLYVFHMRQGKQWRLNGRLIGIMAVSAAVLCVLMIALLFAMGRGEKGFDLFGYIFTYFGAPVVNLDTFLRNNDITFLHGVSDIPIFAAHILRGLYIYIDKILGTNLFPISEIDFFTFSRNGIEIGNVYTMFYKIIYDFG
;
A
#
# COMPACT_ATOMS: atom_id res chain seq x y z
N ILE A 1 1.79 -27.25 3.91
CA ILE A 1 0.48 -26.59 3.99
C ILE A 1 -0.43 -27.26 2.97
N VAL A 2 -1.56 -27.82 3.41
CA VAL A 2 -2.58 -28.39 2.51
C VAL A 2 -3.79 -27.48 2.54
N PHE A 3 -4.03 -26.78 1.44
CA PHE A 3 -5.20 -25.91 1.28
C PHE A 3 -6.47 -26.71 1.05
N ILE A 4 -7.60 -26.19 1.54
CA ILE A 4 -8.89 -26.80 1.22
C ILE A 4 -9.26 -26.54 -0.26
N PRO A 5 -10.04 -27.45 -0.89
CA PRO A 5 -10.44 -27.28 -2.29
C PRO A 5 -11.16 -25.95 -2.56
N ARG A 6 -11.92 -25.43 -1.59
CA ARG A 6 -12.60 -24.13 -1.69
C ARG A 6 -11.63 -22.97 -1.85
N THR A 7 -10.50 -22.94 -1.11
CA THR A 7 -9.46 -21.90 -1.25
C THR A 7 -8.83 -21.93 -2.64
N VAL A 8 -8.50 -23.14 -3.12
CA VAL A 8 -7.95 -23.32 -4.45
C VAL A 8 -8.94 -22.86 -5.52
N PHE A 9 -10.22 -23.19 -5.36
CA PHE A 9 -11.28 -22.77 -6.28
C PHE A 9 -11.44 -21.24 -6.32
N VAL A 10 -11.50 -20.58 -5.16
CA VAL A 10 -11.63 -19.10 -5.09
C VAL A 10 -10.49 -18.40 -5.79
N VAL A 11 -9.25 -18.83 -5.53
CA VAL A 11 -8.07 -18.22 -6.17
C VAL A 11 -8.08 -18.48 -7.68
N ALA A 12 -8.33 -19.70 -8.10
CA ALA A 12 -8.38 -20.08 -9.52
C ALA A 12 -9.52 -19.35 -10.26
N ALA A 13 -10.72 -19.28 -9.67
CA ALA A 13 -11.87 -18.58 -10.21
C ALA A 13 -11.58 -17.08 -10.33
N GLY A 14 -10.98 -16.47 -9.31
CA GLY A 14 -10.57 -15.06 -9.33
C GLY A 14 -9.58 -14.75 -10.46
N ILE A 15 -8.57 -15.59 -10.65
CA ILE A 15 -7.62 -15.46 -11.77
C ILE A 15 -8.34 -15.63 -13.13
N ALA A 16 -9.22 -16.61 -13.25
CA ALA A 16 -9.97 -16.85 -14.48
C ALA A 16 -10.88 -15.68 -14.83
N VAL A 17 -11.64 -15.15 -13.87
CA VAL A 17 -12.52 -13.97 -14.07
C VAL A 17 -11.68 -12.76 -14.46
N PHE A 18 -10.58 -12.49 -13.78
CA PHE A 18 -9.69 -11.37 -14.12
C PHE A 18 -9.16 -11.52 -15.57
N THR A 19 -8.72 -12.71 -15.94
CA THR A 19 -8.22 -12.99 -17.30
C THR A 19 -9.30 -12.82 -18.35
N LEU A 20 -10.51 -13.32 -18.09
CA LEU A 20 -11.66 -13.20 -19.01
C LEU A 20 -12.10 -11.74 -19.18
N VAL A 21 -12.18 -10.99 -18.09
CA VAL A 21 -12.53 -9.56 -18.15
C VAL A 21 -11.47 -8.78 -18.90
N THR A 22 -10.19 -9.01 -18.63
CA THR A 22 -9.09 -8.36 -19.38
C THR A 22 -9.16 -8.68 -20.87
N TRP A 23 -9.35 -9.96 -21.22
CA TRP A 23 -9.51 -10.40 -22.60
C TRP A 23 -10.74 -9.77 -23.27
N ALA A 24 -11.87 -9.69 -22.59
CA ALA A 24 -13.09 -9.07 -23.10
C ALA A 24 -12.90 -7.57 -23.35
N ILE A 25 -12.23 -6.86 -22.44
CA ILE A 25 -11.90 -5.44 -22.60
C ILE A 25 -10.94 -5.24 -23.77
N GLU A 26 -9.90 -6.05 -23.88
CA GLU A 26 -8.96 -5.98 -25.01
C GLU A 26 -9.67 -6.20 -26.35
N ARG A 27 -10.59 -7.16 -26.40
CA ARG A 27 -11.35 -7.49 -27.61
C ARG A 27 -12.39 -6.42 -27.97
N SER A 28 -13.03 -5.80 -26.97
CA SER A 28 -14.04 -4.75 -27.18
C SER A 28 -13.43 -3.37 -27.43
N ALA A 29 -12.23 -3.12 -26.93
CA ALA A 29 -11.53 -1.84 -27.13
C ALA A 29 -11.08 -1.61 -28.60
N GLY A 30 -11.15 -2.62 -29.46
CA GLY A 30 -10.66 -2.54 -30.82
C GLY A 30 -9.14 -2.36 -30.88
N GLU A 31 -8.63 -1.99 -32.07
CA GLU A 31 -7.23 -1.57 -32.16
C GLU A 31 -7.04 -0.33 -31.27
N THR A 32 -6.31 -0.49 -30.19
CA THR A 32 -5.94 0.62 -29.31
C THR A 32 -5.39 1.75 -30.16
N ALA A 33 -6.04 2.91 -30.12
CA ALA A 33 -5.61 4.05 -30.92
C ALA A 33 -4.14 4.35 -30.60
N VAL A 34 -3.27 3.95 -31.51
CA VAL A 34 -1.83 4.20 -31.39
C VAL A 34 -1.65 5.70 -31.44
N VAL A 35 -1.20 6.28 -30.35
CA VAL A 35 -0.86 7.70 -30.30
C VAL A 35 0.45 7.89 -31.06
N ARG A 36 0.34 8.26 -32.34
CA ARG A 36 1.51 8.37 -33.23
C ARG A 36 2.51 9.43 -32.80
N ASN A 37 2.06 10.53 -32.22
CA ASN A 37 2.92 11.62 -31.73
C ASN A 37 2.49 12.06 -30.33
N PRO A 38 2.84 11.30 -29.27
CA PRO A 38 2.54 11.72 -27.91
C PRO A 38 3.32 12.99 -27.58
N GLN A 39 2.62 14.01 -27.08
CA GLN A 39 3.24 15.24 -26.61
C GLN A 39 3.56 15.13 -25.11
N PRO A 40 4.66 15.71 -24.62
CA PRO A 40 4.93 15.78 -23.19
C PRO A 40 3.85 16.63 -22.49
N ILE A 41 3.49 16.22 -21.29
CA ILE A 41 2.56 16.99 -20.45
C ILE A 41 3.34 18.14 -19.84
N GLU A 42 2.96 19.38 -20.16
CA GLU A 42 3.52 20.57 -19.54
C GLU A 42 2.89 20.76 -18.15
N PHE A 43 3.73 20.78 -17.14
CA PHE A 43 3.32 21.03 -15.77
C PHE A 43 4.24 22.09 -15.16
N HIS A 44 3.64 23.16 -14.68
CA HIS A 44 4.40 24.33 -14.24
C HIS A 44 5.21 24.01 -12.98
N ASN A 45 6.51 24.32 -13.03
CA ASN A 45 7.44 24.00 -11.92
C ASN A 45 7.04 24.60 -10.57
N ALA A 46 6.33 25.73 -10.55
CA ALA A 46 5.83 26.32 -9.31
C ALA A 46 4.95 25.38 -8.50
N TYR A 47 4.09 24.60 -9.15
CA TYR A 47 3.25 23.60 -8.44
C TYR A 47 4.08 22.46 -7.86
N VAL A 48 5.17 22.06 -8.56
CA VAL A 48 6.08 21.03 -8.04
C VAL A 48 6.84 21.57 -6.83
N VAL A 49 7.28 22.83 -6.86
CA VAL A 49 7.93 23.49 -5.72
C VAL A 49 6.97 23.61 -4.54
N LEU A 50 5.72 23.99 -4.77
CA LEU A 50 4.70 24.01 -3.72
C LEU A 50 4.47 22.63 -3.10
N LEU A 51 4.45 21.58 -3.94
CA LEU A 51 4.36 20.20 -3.46
C LEU A 51 5.56 19.81 -2.60
N ILE A 52 6.77 20.16 -3.04
CA ILE A 52 8.02 19.92 -2.28
C ILE A 52 7.95 20.60 -0.91
N ILE A 53 7.50 21.85 -0.87
CA ILE A 53 7.32 22.60 0.40
C ILE A 53 6.29 21.88 1.29
N ALA A 54 5.16 21.47 0.74
CA ALA A 54 4.13 20.74 1.49
C ALA A 54 4.64 19.38 2.02
N GLN A 55 5.44 18.67 1.23
CA GLN A 55 6.08 17.42 1.65
C GLN A 55 7.07 17.66 2.79
N LEU A 56 7.91 18.68 2.71
CA LEU A 56 8.85 19.05 3.78
C LEU A 56 8.12 19.43 5.06
N LEU A 57 7.09 20.25 4.97
CA LEU A 57 6.24 20.58 6.13
C LEU A 57 5.60 19.32 6.74
N SER A 58 5.05 18.45 5.90
CA SER A 58 4.48 17.17 6.35
C SER A 58 5.51 16.33 7.12
N ILE A 59 6.73 16.20 6.61
CA ILE A 59 7.84 15.47 7.25
C ILE A 59 8.18 16.09 8.60
N ILE A 60 8.44 17.41 8.64
CA ILE A 60 8.87 18.11 9.85
C ILE A 60 7.82 17.98 10.96
N PHE A 61 6.55 18.25 10.64
CA PHE A 61 5.48 18.17 11.63
C PHE A 61 5.22 16.75 12.10
N PHE A 62 5.41 15.74 11.22
CA PHE A 62 5.28 14.35 11.62
C PHE A 62 6.43 13.88 12.51
N ILE A 63 7.68 14.25 12.20
CA ILE A 63 8.83 13.96 13.08
C ILE A 63 8.64 14.57 14.47
N LYS A 64 8.16 15.84 14.52
CA LYS A 64 7.84 16.48 15.80
C LYS A 64 6.75 15.71 16.55
N TYR A 65 5.72 15.26 15.84
CA TYR A 65 4.65 14.44 16.42
C TYR A 65 5.19 13.11 16.98
N LEU A 66 6.07 12.41 16.25
CA LEU A 66 6.71 11.19 16.74
C LEU A 66 7.54 11.45 18.01
N GLY A 67 8.20 12.61 18.11
CA GLY A 67 8.89 13.04 19.34
C GLY A 67 7.92 13.16 20.51
N ASN A 68 6.86 13.95 20.35
CA ASN A 68 5.86 14.17 21.38
C ASN A 68 5.17 12.85 21.83
N LEU A 69 4.92 11.94 20.89
CA LEU A 69 4.33 10.62 21.20
C LEU A 69 5.29 9.78 22.03
N ALA A 70 6.55 9.73 21.65
CA ALA A 70 7.58 9.00 22.39
C ALA A 70 7.78 9.56 23.79
N ASP A 71 7.80 10.87 23.94
CA ASP A 71 7.93 11.54 25.25
C ASP A 71 6.72 11.25 26.15
N ALA A 72 5.49 11.31 25.59
CA ALA A 72 4.28 10.98 26.33
C ALA A 72 4.24 9.52 26.78
N TYR A 73 4.65 8.59 25.92
CA TYR A 73 4.70 7.18 26.27
C TYR A 73 5.81 6.87 27.30
N SER A 74 6.98 7.50 27.15
CA SER A 74 8.09 7.38 28.10
C SER A 74 7.69 7.82 29.51
N ALA A 75 6.86 8.84 29.61
CA ALA A 75 6.35 9.33 30.91
C ALA A 75 5.45 8.30 31.63
N VAL A 76 4.77 7.42 30.87
CA VAL A 76 3.87 6.39 31.41
C VAL A 76 4.58 5.06 31.63
N SER A 77 5.42 4.64 30.65
CA SER A 77 6.08 3.33 30.67
C SER A 77 7.41 3.31 31.43
N GLY A 78 8.06 4.47 31.60
CA GLY A 78 9.42 4.57 32.12
C GLY A 78 10.51 4.18 31.10
N GLU A 79 10.14 3.78 29.88
CA GLU A 79 11.07 3.42 28.81
C GLU A 79 11.50 4.66 28.02
N THR A 80 12.72 4.65 27.48
CA THR A 80 13.23 5.77 26.67
C THR A 80 13.41 5.37 25.22
N TYR A 81 12.84 6.16 24.30
CA TYR A 81 12.93 5.93 22.85
C TYR A 81 13.90 6.93 22.20
N ALA A 82 15.18 6.56 22.17
CA ALA A 82 16.23 7.39 21.59
C ALA A 82 16.35 7.14 20.08
N GLY A 83 16.41 8.23 19.30
CA GLY A 83 16.56 8.17 17.86
C GLY A 83 15.25 8.04 17.07
N LEU A 84 15.31 8.40 15.79
CA LEU A 84 14.14 8.46 14.92
C LEU A 84 13.57 7.05 14.63
N GLY A 85 14.44 6.06 14.45
CA GLY A 85 14.03 4.67 14.18
C GLY A 85 13.16 4.09 15.28
N ALA A 86 13.59 4.20 16.56
CA ALA A 86 12.82 3.73 17.71
C ALA A 86 11.46 4.45 17.84
N LYS A 87 11.40 5.74 17.49
CA LYS A 87 10.14 6.52 17.51
C LYS A 87 9.18 6.07 16.41
N ILE A 88 9.71 5.75 15.23
CA ILE A 88 8.91 5.21 14.11
C ILE A 88 8.37 3.82 14.49
N GLU A 89 9.18 2.97 15.08
CA GLU A 89 8.78 1.64 15.54
C GLU A 89 7.70 1.71 16.61
N LEU A 90 7.88 2.59 17.61
CA LEU A 90 6.87 2.85 18.65
C LEU A 90 5.54 3.28 18.02
N TYR A 91 5.56 4.24 17.09
CA TYR A 91 4.36 4.70 16.40
C TYR A 91 3.67 3.57 15.63
N ASP A 92 4.44 2.78 14.89
CA ASP A 92 3.91 1.68 14.10
C ASP A 92 3.31 0.58 15.01
N THR A 93 3.94 0.28 16.15
CA THR A 93 3.45 -0.68 17.14
C THR A 93 2.17 -0.18 17.81
N MET A 94 2.15 1.07 18.25
CA MET A 94 0.97 1.66 18.89
C MET A 94 -0.24 1.72 17.97
N THR A 95 -0.04 2.14 16.72
CA THR A 95 -1.16 2.28 15.78
C THR A 95 -1.71 0.95 15.25
N LYS A 96 -1.01 -0.17 15.47
CA LYS A 96 -1.41 -1.49 15.00
C LYS A 96 -1.81 -2.47 16.08
N PHE A 97 -1.18 -2.37 17.26
CA PHE A 97 -1.31 -3.38 18.30
C PHE A 97 -1.74 -2.81 19.65
N TRP A 98 -1.53 -1.52 19.90
CA TRP A 98 -1.81 -0.86 21.17
C TRP A 98 -2.74 0.34 20.98
N GLU A 99 -3.83 0.15 20.24
CA GLU A 99 -4.77 1.25 19.92
C GLU A 99 -5.35 1.90 21.15
N ASP A 100 -5.69 1.14 22.20
CA ASP A 100 -6.21 1.66 23.46
C ASP A 100 -5.18 2.53 24.18
N THR A 101 -3.93 2.06 24.26
CA THR A 101 -2.83 2.82 24.86
C THR A 101 -2.54 4.09 24.08
N TYR A 102 -2.54 3.99 22.73
CA TYR A 102 -2.35 5.13 21.85
C TYR A 102 -3.45 6.19 22.05
N ALA A 103 -4.71 5.78 22.17
CA ALA A 103 -5.83 6.67 22.43
C ALA A 103 -5.74 7.35 23.80
N GLN A 104 -5.27 6.64 24.83
CA GLN A 104 -5.10 7.16 26.20
C GLN A 104 -4.02 8.23 26.29
N LEU A 105 -2.96 8.18 25.47
CA LEU A 105 -1.90 9.18 25.48
C LEU A 105 -2.37 10.58 25.02
N ALA A 106 -3.53 10.67 24.38
CA ALA A 106 -4.18 11.91 23.92
C ALA A 106 -3.27 12.85 23.09
N VAL A 107 -2.22 12.31 22.45
CA VAL A 107 -1.30 13.09 21.61
C VAL A 107 -1.95 13.34 20.25
N SER A 108 -2.37 14.57 19.99
CA SER A 108 -3.04 14.91 18.74
C SER A 108 -2.07 15.06 17.57
N ILE A 109 -2.43 14.47 16.43
CA ILE A 109 -1.70 14.66 15.17
C ILE A 109 -1.84 16.14 14.74
N PRO A 110 -0.73 16.83 14.40
CA PRO A 110 -0.76 18.23 14.01
C PRO A 110 -1.70 18.48 12.81
N MET A 111 -2.49 19.54 12.88
CA MET A 111 -3.46 19.89 11.83
C MET A 111 -2.78 20.05 10.46
N ILE A 112 -1.59 20.67 10.44
CA ILE A 112 -0.80 20.85 9.21
C ILE A 112 -0.52 19.48 8.56
N TYR A 113 -0.08 18.49 9.34
CA TYR A 113 0.14 17.15 8.81
C TYR A 113 -1.14 16.51 8.30
N ARG A 114 -2.26 16.64 9.04
CA ARG A 114 -3.57 16.09 8.62
C ARG A 114 -4.05 16.66 7.28
N LEU A 115 -3.75 17.92 6.98
CA LEU A 115 -4.12 18.57 5.72
C LEU A 115 -3.13 18.25 4.60
N THR A 116 -1.83 18.34 4.88
CA THR A 116 -0.81 18.17 3.84
C THR A 116 -0.61 16.73 3.42
N ASN A 117 -0.73 15.77 4.33
CA ASN A 117 -0.44 14.36 4.02
C ASN A 117 -1.32 13.76 2.91
N PRO A 118 -2.67 13.88 2.92
CA PRO A 118 -3.52 13.37 1.83
C PRO A 118 -3.33 14.15 0.53
N LEU A 119 -3.15 15.48 0.60
CA LEU A 119 -2.89 16.31 -0.58
C LEU A 119 -1.58 15.92 -1.26
N CYS A 120 -0.50 15.75 -0.48
CA CYS A 120 0.76 15.24 -1.00
C CYS A 120 0.59 13.85 -1.62
N GLY A 121 -0.12 12.94 -0.95
CA GLY A 121 -0.34 11.60 -1.47
C GLY A 121 -1.01 11.59 -2.85
N ALA A 122 -2.05 12.39 -3.07
CA ALA A 122 -2.71 12.51 -4.37
C ALA A 122 -1.80 13.17 -5.43
N ALA A 123 -1.15 14.28 -5.08
CA ALA A 123 -0.28 15.03 -5.99
C ALA A 123 0.95 14.22 -6.42
N GLU A 124 1.51 13.41 -5.53
CA GLU A 124 2.66 12.55 -5.79
C GLU A 124 2.37 11.50 -6.88
N TYR A 125 1.20 10.86 -6.85
CA TYR A 125 0.79 9.91 -7.90
C TYR A 125 0.57 10.61 -9.24
N LEU A 126 -0.02 11.81 -9.23
CA LEU A 126 -0.17 12.63 -10.44
C LEU A 126 1.19 13.00 -11.02
N LEU A 127 2.13 13.44 -10.16
CA LEU A 127 3.48 13.80 -10.59
C LEU A 127 4.26 12.60 -11.13
N LEU A 128 4.09 11.43 -10.51
CA LEU A 128 4.66 10.18 -11.00
C LEU A 128 4.10 9.81 -12.39
N TYR A 129 2.79 9.96 -12.59
CA TYR A 129 2.15 9.78 -13.90
C TYR A 129 2.77 10.70 -14.96
N ILE A 130 2.84 12.01 -14.69
CA ILE A 130 3.41 13.00 -15.59
C ILE A 130 4.89 12.70 -15.88
N GLY A 131 5.66 12.37 -14.83
CA GLY A 131 7.07 12.04 -14.93
C GLY A 131 7.33 10.82 -15.82
N VAL A 132 6.59 9.74 -15.59
CA VAL A 132 6.70 8.51 -16.40
C VAL A 132 6.25 8.76 -17.83
N HIS A 133 5.13 9.49 -18.05
CA HIS A 133 4.68 9.87 -19.39
C HIS A 133 5.76 10.66 -20.13
N ASN A 134 6.28 11.73 -19.55
CA ASN A 134 7.29 12.60 -20.18
C ASN A 134 8.60 11.84 -20.44
N PHE A 135 8.99 10.93 -19.53
CA PHE A 135 10.13 10.06 -19.76
C PHE A 135 9.93 9.13 -20.96
N THR A 136 8.73 8.59 -21.15
CA THR A 136 8.46 7.72 -22.31
C THR A 136 8.46 8.47 -23.62
N VAL A 137 8.05 9.74 -23.60
CA VAL A 137 7.93 10.61 -24.80
C VAL A 137 9.29 11.18 -25.21
N ASN A 138 9.97 11.92 -24.34
CA ASN A 138 11.15 12.69 -24.67
C ASN A 138 12.46 12.23 -23.99
N LYS A 139 12.40 11.14 -23.18
CA LYS A 139 13.53 10.58 -22.44
C LYS A 139 14.18 11.56 -21.44
N LYS A 140 13.51 12.65 -21.09
CA LYS A 140 13.98 13.63 -20.13
C LYS A 140 13.18 13.51 -18.83
N ILE A 141 13.87 13.67 -17.71
CA ILE A 141 13.25 13.70 -16.38
C ILE A 141 13.51 15.10 -15.79
N ASN A 142 12.46 15.74 -15.32
CA ASN A 142 12.59 17.00 -14.58
C ASN A 142 13.21 16.70 -13.20
N PRO A 143 14.34 17.34 -12.82
CA PRO A 143 14.97 17.11 -11.53
C PRO A 143 14.06 17.35 -10.32
N LEU A 144 13.15 18.33 -10.42
CA LEU A 144 12.18 18.60 -9.35
C LEU A 144 11.24 17.39 -9.11
N TYR A 145 10.91 16.62 -10.14
CA TYR A 145 10.11 15.40 -9.99
C TYR A 145 10.88 14.33 -9.20
N VAL A 146 12.18 14.20 -9.47
CA VAL A 146 13.04 13.26 -8.74
C VAL A 146 13.12 13.64 -7.26
N VAL A 147 13.28 14.94 -6.95
CA VAL A 147 13.28 15.45 -5.57
C VAL A 147 11.96 15.14 -4.88
N SER A 148 10.82 15.44 -5.53
CA SER A 148 9.50 15.15 -4.95
C SER A 148 9.26 13.67 -4.72
N VAL A 149 9.65 12.79 -5.64
CA VAL A 149 9.58 11.34 -5.46
C VAL A 149 10.50 10.86 -4.33
N GLY A 150 11.67 11.43 -4.19
CA GLY A 150 12.57 11.16 -3.06
C GLY A 150 11.92 11.52 -1.72
N LEU A 151 11.32 12.69 -1.60
CA LEU A 151 10.60 13.13 -0.40
C LEU A 151 9.36 12.26 -0.12
N MET A 152 8.65 11.81 -1.16
CA MET A 152 7.56 10.85 -1.02
C MET A 152 8.05 9.55 -0.37
N ILE A 153 9.19 9.00 -0.79
CA ILE A 153 9.78 7.80 -0.18
C ILE A 153 10.13 8.07 1.29
N VAL A 154 10.75 9.21 1.59
CA VAL A 154 11.09 9.61 2.97
C VAL A 154 9.83 9.66 3.84
N ARG A 155 8.74 10.29 3.36
CA ARG A 155 7.46 10.33 4.07
C ARG A 155 6.91 8.93 4.37
N ILE A 156 6.97 8.03 3.42
CA ILE A 156 6.50 6.65 3.57
C ILE A 156 7.31 5.91 4.64
N VAL A 157 8.64 6.06 4.62
CA VAL A 157 9.54 5.42 5.60
C VAL A 157 9.25 5.93 7.01
N ILE A 158 9.12 7.25 7.18
CA ILE A 158 8.84 7.87 8.48
C ILE A 158 7.47 7.45 9.04
N ASN A 159 6.49 7.16 8.19
CA ASN A 159 5.19 6.63 8.60
C ASN A 159 5.21 5.13 9.00
N GLY A 160 6.38 4.48 8.99
CA GLY A 160 6.51 3.09 9.37
C GLY A 160 5.91 2.09 8.38
N SER A 161 5.42 2.52 7.22
CA SER A 161 4.72 1.68 6.26
C SER A 161 5.58 1.37 5.03
N ARG A 162 5.60 0.10 4.61
CA ARG A 162 6.36 -0.38 3.43
C ARG A 162 5.47 -0.61 2.20
N SER A 163 4.21 -0.95 2.44
CA SER A 163 3.24 -1.24 1.37
C SER A 163 3.10 -0.12 0.33
N PRO A 164 3.15 1.19 0.69
CA PRO A 164 3.09 2.26 -0.29
C PRO A 164 4.27 2.26 -1.28
N ILE A 165 5.46 1.83 -0.86
CA ILE A 165 6.63 1.75 -1.76
C ILE A 165 6.38 0.73 -2.86
N LEU A 166 5.86 -0.46 -2.50
CA LEU A 166 5.48 -1.48 -3.47
C LEU A 166 4.40 -0.96 -4.42
N ARG A 167 3.41 -0.23 -3.91
CA ARG A 167 2.35 0.38 -4.73
C ARG A 167 2.90 1.37 -5.74
N ILE A 168 3.85 2.23 -5.34
CA ILE A 168 4.48 3.21 -6.23
C ILE A 168 5.23 2.51 -7.36
N ILE A 169 6.02 1.49 -7.01
CA ILE A 169 6.81 0.73 -7.99
C ILE A 169 5.89 0.02 -8.98
N THR A 170 4.87 -0.67 -8.46
CA THR A 170 3.86 -1.35 -9.30
C THR A 170 3.13 -0.36 -10.20
N PHE A 171 2.73 0.80 -9.65
CA PHE A 171 2.06 1.85 -10.42
C PHE A 171 2.95 2.41 -11.53
N ALA A 172 4.21 2.74 -11.22
CA ALA A 172 5.17 3.22 -12.21
C ALA A 172 5.40 2.19 -13.32
N PHE A 173 5.50 0.91 -12.95
CA PHE A 173 5.67 -0.18 -13.90
C PHE A 173 4.45 -0.35 -14.81
N CYS A 174 3.23 -0.33 -14.25
CA CYS A 174 2.00 -0.37 -15.01
C CYS A 174 1.88 0.82 -15.98
N LEU A 175 2.24 2.03 -15.54
CA LEU A 175 2.26 3.20 -16.39
C LEU A 175 3.25 3.07 -17.54
N LEU A 176 4.47 2.61 -17.27
CA LEU A 176 5.49 2.36 -18.29
C LEU A 176 4.97 1.35 -19.34
N TYR A 177 4.32 0.28 -18.87
CA TYR A 177 3.72 -0.72 -19.75
C TYR A 177 2.64 -0.10 -20.64
N VAL A 178 1.66 0.59 -20.03
CA VAL A 178 0.54 1.21 -20.74
C VAL A 178 1.03 2.24 -21.78
N PHE A 179 1.97 3.11 -21.40
CA PHE A 179 2.50 4.12 -22.32
C PHE A 179 3.33 3.51 -23.44
N HIS A 180 4.02 2.42 -23.17
CA HIS A 180 4.77 1.70 -24.18
C HIS A 180 3.84 1.05 -25.23
N MET A 181 2.78 0.40 -24.74
CA MET A 181 1.75 -0.20 -25.61
C MET A 181 1.02 0.86 -26.45
N ARG A 182 0.67 2.02 -25.86
CA ARG A 182 0.04 3.14 -26.57
C ARG A 182 0.89 3.75 -27.68
N GLN A 183 2.21 3.55 -27.64
CA GLN A 183 3.12 3.95 -28.72
C GLN A 183 3.24 2.91 -29.83
N GLY A 184 2.42 1.87 -29.83
CA GLY A 184 2.45 0.77 -30.81
C GLY A 184 3.67 -0.14 -30.68
N LYS A 185 4.40 -0.04 -29.58
CA LYS A 185 5.56 -0.87 -29.29
C LYS A 185 5.10 -2.16 -28.64
N GLN A 186 5.28 -3.27 -29.30
CA GLN A 186 5.00 -4.58 -28.69
C GLN A 186 6.03 -4.89 -27.58
N TRP A 187 5.56 -5.17 -26.40
CA TRP A 187 6.40 -5.63 -25.33
C TRP A 187 6.65 -7.14 -25.49
N ARG A 188 7.70 -7.46 -26.21
CA ARG A 188 8.14 -8.87 -26.34
C ARG A 188 8.96 -9.23 -25.11
N LEU A 189 8.58 -10.32 -24.45
CA LEU A 189 9.40 -10.93 -23.41
C LEU A 189 10.68 -11.47 -24.05
N ASN A 190 11.72 -10.66 -24.08
CA ASN A 190 13.06 -11.06 -24.51
C ASN A 190 13.96 -11.18 -23.28
N GLY A 191 15.10 -11.86 -23.41
CA GLY A 191 16.03 -12.09 -22.29
C GLY A 191 16.49 -10.79 -21.62
N ARG A 192 16.59 -9.67 -22.34
CA ARG A 192 16.95 -8.36 -21.77
C ARG A 192 15.85 -7.84 -20.84
N LEU A 193 14.58 -7.96 -21.22
CA LEU A 193 13.45 -7.52 -20.39
C LEU A 193 13.35 -8.38 -19.13
N ILE A 194 13.47 -9.71 -19.30
CA ILE A 194 13.50 -10.65 -18.16
C ILE A 194 14.64 -10.29 -17.20
N GLY A 195 15.84 -9.99 -17.72
CA GLY A 195 16.97 -9.54 -16.93
C GLY A 195 16.70 -8.24 -16.18
N ILE A 196 16.09 -7.23 -16.83
CA ILE A 196 15.72 -5.96 -16.17
C ILE A 196 14.70 -6.23 -15.06
N MET A 197 13.70 -7.06 -15.30
CA MET A 197 12.68 -7.42 -14.29
C MET A 197 13.33 -8.15 -13.11
N ALA A 198 14.23 -9.10 -13.34
CA ALA A 198 14.92 -9.82 -12.29
C ALA A 198 15.81 -8.89 -11.45
N VAL A 199 16.59 -8.00 -12.11
CA VAL A 199 17.42 -7.01 -11.42
C VAL A 199 16.53 -6.04 -10.61
N SER A 200 15.43 -5.57 -11.18
CA SER A 200 14.49 -4.68 -10.48
C SER A 200 13.88 -5.35 -9.25
N ALA A 201 13.51 -6.62 -9.35
CA ALA A 201 12.99 -7.41 -8.23
C ALA A 201 14.07 -7.60 -7.15
N ALA A 202 15.32 -7.90 -7.52
CA ALA A 202 16.43 -8.03 -6.59
C ALA A 202 16.71 -6.70 -5.86
N VAL A 203 16.77 -5.59 -6.59
CA VAL A 203 16.95 -4.24 -6.01
C VAL A 203 15.80 -3.92 -5.05
N LEU A 204 14.58 -4.26 -5.40
CA LEU A 204 13.41 -4.07 -4.53
C LEU A 204 13.54 -4.89 -3.24
N CYS A 205 13.93 -6.16 -3.34
CA CYS A 205 14.18 -6.99 -2.15
C CYS A 205 15.26 -6.38 -1.25
N VAL A 206 16.39 -5.95 -1.82
CA VAL A 206 17.46 -5.29 -1.06
C VAL A 206 16.96 -4.01 -0.40
N LEU A 207 16.20 -3.18 -1.10
CA LEU A 207 15.61 -1.97 -0.56
C LEU A 207 14.64 -2.28 0.60
N MET A 208 13.79 -3.29 0.46
CA MET A 208 12.87 -3.72 1.52
C MET A 208 13.61 -4.20 2.76
N ILE A 209 14.73 -4.92 2.59
CA ILE A 209 15.59 -5.35 3.69
C ILE A 209 16.26 -4.14 4.35
N ALA A 210 16.85 -3.25 3.57
CA ALA A 210 17.49 -2.03 4.08
C ALA A 210 16.50 -1.17 4.89
N LEU A 211 15.25 -1.06 4.43
CA LEU A 211 14.18 -0.36 5.14
C LEU A 211 13.80 -1.06 6.45
N LEU A 212 13.81 -2.40 6.51
CA LEU A 212 13.60 -3.14 7.76
C LEU A 212 14.63 -2.75 8.82
N PHE A 213 15.91 -2.77 8.44
CA PHE A 213 16.99 -2.37 9.36
C PHE A 213 16.92 -0.88 9.74
N ALA A 214 16.61 0.00 8.79
CA ALA A 214 16.47 1.43 9.04
C ALA A 214 15.32 1.76 9.99
N MET A 215 14.28 0.91 10.02
CA MET A 215 13.12 1.04 10.93
C MET A 215 13.31 0.30 12.26
N GLY A 216 14.52 -0.16 12.59
CA GLY A 216 14.83 -0.84 13.86
C GLY A 216 14.35 -2.29 13.97
N ARG A 217 13.76 -2.86 12.90
CA ARG A 217 13.16 -4.20 12.91
C ARG A 217 14.12 -5.34 12.54
N GLY A 218 15.39 -5.04 12.36
CA GLY A 218 16.43 -6.02 12.05
C GLY A 218 17.08 -6.56 13.32
N GLU A 219 16.42 -7.44 14.06
CA GLU A 219 17.01 -8.06 15.24
C GLU A 219 18.02 -9.15 14.86
N LYS A 220 18.92 -9.48 15.81
CA LYS A 220 19.85 -10.61 15.66
C LYS A 220 19.06 -11.92 15.51
N GLY A 221 19.23 -12.60 14.37
CA GLY A 221 18.53 -13.85 14.07
C GLY A 221 17.33 -13.70 13.11
N PHE A 222 17.18 -12.54 12.47
CA PHE A 222 16.12 -12.31 11.49
C PHE A 222 16.20 -13.32 10.31
N ASP A 223 15.21 -14.20 10.22
CA ASP A 223 15.05 -15.12 9.09
C ASP A 223 14.41 -14.41 7.89
N LEU A 224 15.27 -13.92 7.00
CA LEU A 224 14.85 -13.22 5.79
C LEU A 224 13.99 -14.09 4.87
N PHE A 225 14.37 -15.37 4.69
CA PHE A 225 13.61 -16.27 3.81
C PHE A 225 12.24 -16.59 4.40
N GLY A 226 12.17 -16.92 5.68
CA GLY A 226 10.92 -17.10 6.40
C GLY A 226 10.03 -15.87 6.31
N TYR A 227 10.60 -14.68 6.46
CA TYR A 227 9.88 -13.42 6.32
C TYR A 227 9.30 -13.20 4.91
N ILE A 228 10.10 -13.40 3.86
CA ILE A 228 9.64 -13.27 2.47
C ILE A 228 8.54 -14.31 2.18
N PHE A 229 8.76 -15.58 2.54
CA PHE A 229 7.78 -16.64 2.34
C PHE A 229 6.49 -16.39 3.12
N THR A 230 6.57 -15.84 4.34
CA THR A 230 5.38 -15.44 5.10
C THR A 230 4.59 -14.37 4.36
N TYR A 231 5.24 -13.33 3.85
CA TYR A 231 4.54 -12.25 3.12
C TYR A 231 3.86 -12.72 1.83
N PHE A 232 4.47 -13.64 1.09
CA PHE A 232 3.85 -14.21 -0.11
C PHE A 232 2.78 -15.26 0.21
N GLY A 233 2.98 -16.05 1.25
CA GLY A 233 2.08 -17.14 1.62
C GLY A 233 0.92 -16.72 2.53
N ALA A 234 1.16 -15.77 3.44
CA ALA A 234 0.21 -15.32 4.44
C ALA A 234 -1.19 -14.97 3.86
N PRO A 235 -1.31 -14.22 2.76
CA PRO A 235 -2.61 -13.87 2.22
C PRO A 235 -3.47 -15.09 1.87
N VAL A 236 -2.86 -16.13 1.31
CA VAL A 236 -3.56 -17.36 0.91
C VAL A 236 -3.86 -18.23 2.13
N VAL A 237 -2.94 -18.30 3.09
CA VAL A 237 -3.14 -19.05 4.35
C VAL A 237 -4.25 -18.41 5.19
N ASN A 238 -4.29 -17.08 5.28
CA ASN A 238 -5.34 -16.35 5.97
C ASN A 238 -6.70 -16.56 5.30
N LEU A 239 -6.76 -16.56 3.97
CA LEU A 239 -7.96 -16.87 3.22
C LEU A 239 -8.41 -18.32 3.50
N ASP A 240 -7.50 -19.29 3.50
CA ASP A 240 -7.79 -20.70 3.79
C ASP A 240 -8.35 -20.87 5.21
N THR A 241 -7.74 -20.22 6.18
CA THR A 241 -8.18 -20.23 7.58
C THR A 241 -9.57 -19.62 7.73
N PHE A 242 -9.82 -18.49 7.06
CA PHE A 242 -11.11 -17.83 7.04
C PHE A 242 -12.20 -18.71 6.45
N LEU A 243 -11.96 -19.31 5.28
CA LEU A 243 -12.91 -20.20 4.60
C LEU A 243 -13.18 -21.52 5.36
N ARG A 244 -12.24 -21.95 6.21
CA ARG A 244 -12.43 -23.13 7.08
C ARG A 244 -13.29 -22.82 8.28
N ASN A 245 -13.16 -21.62 8.84
CA ASN A 245 -13.76 -21.25 10.11
C ASN A 245 -15.16 -20.65 9.97
N ASN A 246 -15.59 -20.34 8.74
CA ASN A 246 -16.86 -19.69 8.49
C ASN A 246 -17.71 -20.50 7.50
N ASP A 247 -18.99 -20.65 7.84
CA ASP A 247 -20.00 -21.25 6.97
C ASP A 247 -20.47 -20.21 5.94
N ILE A 248 -19.71 -20.10 4.86
CA ILE A 248 -19.97 -19.15 3.80
C ILE A 248 -20.71 -19.87 2.67
N THR A 249 -21.86 -19.35 2.26
CA THR A 249 -22.62 -19.82 1.12
C THR A 249 -22.64 -18.78 0.02
N PHE A 250 -22.95 -19.21 -1.20
CA PHE A 250 -23.04 -18.28 -2.34
C PHE A 250 -24.10 -17.20 -2.08
N LEU A 251 -23.72 -15.95 -2.28
CA LEU A 251 -24.51 -14.75 -1.99
C LEU A 251 -24.87 -14.54 -0.50
N HIS A 252 -24.18 -15.23 0.42
CA HIS A 252 -24.37 -15.05 1.83
C HIS A 252 -23.02 -14.99 2.53
N GLY A 253 -22.50 -13.78 2.68
CA GLY A 253 -21.24 -13.51 3.38
C GLY A 253 -21.36 -13.66 4.90
N VAL A 254 -20.33 -13.29 5.60
CA VAL A 254 -20.26 -13.30 7.08
C VAL A 254 -20.74 -11.98 7.68
N SER A 255 -20.86 -10.94 6.85
CA SER A 255 -21.19 -9.58 7.31
C SER A 255 -22.66 -9.48 7.71
N ASP A 256 -22.92 -9.20 8.98
CA ASP A 256 -24.26 -8.89 9.51
C ASP A 256 -24.62 -7.40 9.36
N ILE A 257 -23.74 -6.60 8.75
CA ILE A 257 -23.94 -5.17 8.59
C ILE A 257 -24.85 -4.92 7.38
N PRO A 258 -26.02 -4.27 7.54
CA PRO A 258 -26.96 -4.04 6.46
C PRO A 258 -26.52 -2.86 5.54
N ILE A 259 -25.24 -2.77 5.26
CA ILE A 259 -24.61 -1.73 4.42
C ILE A 259 -24.02 -2.44 3.21
N PHE A 260 -24.39 -2.01 2.01
CA PHE A 260 -23.86 -2.60 0.78
C PHE A 260 -22.33 -2.51 0.71
N ALA A 261 -21.68 -3.65 0.48
CA ALA A 261 -20.22 -3.75 0.37
C ALA A 261 -19.47 -3.06 1.53
N ALA A 262 -19.95 -3.25 2.76
CA ALA A 262 -19.51 -2.53 3.94
C ALA A 262 -17.98 -2.54 4.10
N HIS A 263 -17.35 -3.71 4.02
CA HIS A 263 -15.92 -3.86 4.25
C HIS A 263 -15.08 -3.55 2.99
N ILE A 264 -15.64 -3.77 1.79
CA ILE A 264 -14.98 -3.37 0.52
C ILE A 264 -14.90 -1.85 0.44
N LEU A 265 -15.99 -1.16 0.76
CA LEU A 265 -16.11 0.30 0.66
C LEU A 265 -15.86 1.02 2.00
N ARG A 266 -15.38 0.32 3.02
CA ARG A 266 -15.16 0.86 4.36
C ARG A 266 -14.45 2.23 4.35
N GLY A 267 -13.39 2.36 3.55
CA GLY A 267 -12.66 3.62 3.44
C GLY A 267 -13.52 4.79 2.94
N LEU A 268 -14.44 4.53 2.00
CA LEU A 268 -15.39 5.52 1.50
C LEU A 268 -16.39 5.92 2.58
N TYR A 269 -16.98 4.95 3.29
CA TYR A 269 -17.95 5.22 4.35
C TYR A 269 -17.34 5.99 5.52
N ILE A 270 -16.16 5.63 5.97
CA ILE A 270 -15.41 6.39 7.00
C ILE A 270 -15.11 7.81 6.53
N TYR A 271 -14.81 8.00 5.25
CA TYR A 271 -14.56 9.33 4.70
C TYR A 271 -15.83 10.18 4.67
N ILE A 272 -16.98 9.59 4.32
CA ILE A 272 -18.29 10.27 4.37
C ILE A 272 -18.61 10.70 5.80
N ASP A 273 -18.48 9.80 6.78
CA ASP A 273 -18.70 10.11 8.20
C ASP A 273 -17.80 11.26 8.67
N LYS A 274 -16.55 11.28 8.26
CA LYS A 274 -15.62 12.39 8.58
C LYS A 274 -16.07 13.73 8.01
N ILE A 275 -16.59 13.74 6.78
CA ILE A 275 -17.08 14.98 6.13
C ILE A 275 -18.35 15.49 6.82
N LEU A 276 -19.26 14.57 7.13
CA LEU A 276 -20.54 14.89 7.74
C LEU A 276 -20.46 15.13 9.25
N GLY A 277 -19.33 14.78 9.89
CA GLY A 277 -19.19 14.83 11.35
C GLY A 277 -20.11 13.83 12.06
N THR A 278 -20.40 12.70 11.41
CA THR A 278 -21.34 11.68 11.89
C THR A 278 -20.63 10.36 12.17
N ASN A 279 -21.36 9.38 12.69
CA ASN A 279 -20.96 7.98 12.81
C ASN A 279 -22.12 7.10 12.30
N LEU A 280 -22.53 7.37 11.05
CA LEU A 280 -23.63 6.66 10.39
C LEU A 280 -23.23 5.24 9.95
N PHE A 281 -21.93 5.04 9.71
CA PHE A 281 -21.37 3.79 9.20
C PHE A 281 -20.39 3.15 10.19
N PRO A 282 -20.86 2.53 11.30
CA PRO A 282 -20.01 1.94 12.31
C PRO A 282 -19.42 0.59 11.83
N ILE A 283 -18.59 0.65 10.78
CA ILE A 283 -17.99 -0.52 10.15
C ILE A 283 -16.68 -0.85 10.86
N SER A 284 -16.65 -1.95 11.60
CA SER A 284 -15.44 -2.44 12.27
C SER A 284 -14.36 -2.89 11.27
N GLU A 285 -13.12 -2.95 11.75
CA GLU A 285 -12.05 -3.58 11.00
C GLU A 285 -12.14 -5.11 11.13
N ILE A 286 -11.90 -5.82 10.04
CA ILE A 286 -11.94 -7.28 9.98
C ILE A 286 -10.58 -7.92 9.66
N ASP A 287 -9.56 -7.10 9.43
CA ASP A 287 -8.20 -7.55 9.11
C ASP A 287 -7.46 -7.89 10.42
N PHE A 288 -7.89 -8.96 11.10
CA PHE A 288 -7.31 -9.41 12.36
C PHE A 288 -5.93 -10.04 12.17
N PHE A 289 -5.12 -9.89 13.20
CA PHE A 289 -3.82 -10.56 13.27
C PHE A 289 -4.03 -12.05 13.50
N THR A 290 -3.41 -12.89 12.68
CA THR A 290 -3.66 -14.34 12.66
C THR A 290 -2.38 -15.14 12.89
N PHE A 291 -2.58 -16.37 13.40
CA PHE A 291 -1.53 -17.37 13.57
C PHE A 291 -1.85 -18.60 12.72
N SER A 292 -0.83 -19.26 12.20
CA SER A 292 -0.99 -20.55 11.56
C SER A 292 -1.36 -21.62 12.58
N ARG A 293 -1.80 -22.80 12.10
CA ARG A 293 -2.08 -23.96 12.96
C ARG A 293 -0.90 -24.38 13.85
N ASN A 294 0.32 -24.09 13.42
CA ASN A 294 1.54 -24.39 14.17
C ASN A 294 2.00 -23.24 15.07
N GLY A 295 1.16 -22.23 15.32
CA GLY A 295 1.48 -21.09 16.15
C GLY A 295 2.42 -20.07 15.49
N ILE A 296 2.72 -20.22 14.19
CA ILE A 296 3.53 -19.25 13.45
C ILE A 296 2.67 -18.02 13.19
N GLU A 297 3.19 -16.87 13.54
CA GLU A 297 2.59 -15.57 13.28
C GLU A 297 2.50 -15.28 11.77
N ILE A 298 1.28 -15.14 11.24
CA ILE A 298 1.03 -14.90 9.82
C ILE A 298 0.75 -13.40 9.57
N GLY A 299 0.32 -12.69 10.60
CA GLY A 299 -0.06 -11.28 10.51
C GLY A 299 -1.47 -11.05 9.98
N ASN A 300 -1.74 -9.83 9.55
CA ASN A 300 -3.05 -9.37 9.09
C ASN A 300 -3.11 -9.14 7.56
N VAL A 301 -2.29 -9.84 6.81
CA VAL A 301 -2.25 -9.71 5.34
C VAL A 301 -3.24 -10.69 4.73
N TYR A 302 -4.27 -10.17 4.05
CA TYR A 302 -5.31 -10.95 3.39
C TYR A 302 -5.30 -10.75 1.88
N THR A 303 -5.88 -11.71 1.14
CA THR A 303 -6.13 -11.53 -0.30
C THR A 303 -7.21 -10.48 -0.52
N MET A 304 -7.23 -9.87 -1.72
CA MET A 304 -8.33 -8.98 -2.11
C MET A 304 -9.70 -9.69 -2.10
N PHE A 305 -9.75 -11.01 -2.25
CA PHE A 305 -10.99 -11.80 -2.22
C PHE A 305 -11.62 -11.88 -0.84
N TYR A 306 -10.84 -11.73 0.24
CA TYR A 306 -11.30 -11.84 1.61
C TYR A 306 -12.50 -10.91 1.89
N LYS A 307 -12.38 -9.61 1.60
CA LYS A 307 -13.44 -8.63 1.84
C LYS A 307 -14.66 -8.88 0.96
N ILE A 308 -14.47 -9.33 -0.26
CA ILE A 308 -15.56 -9.68 -1.18
C ILE A 308 -16.35 -10.85 -0.62
N ILE A 309 -15.67 -11.90 -0.20
CA ILE A 309 -16.31 -13.11 0.36
C ILE A 309 -16.94 -12.80 1.73
N TYR A 310 -16.33 -11.91 2.51
CA TYR A 310 -16.87 -11.48 3.80
C TYR A 310 -18.22 -10.75 3.63
N ASP A 311 -18.32 -9.87 2.64
CA ASP A 311 -19.54 -9.10 2.38
C ASP A 311 -20.60 -9.88 1.61
N PHE A 312 -20.22 -10.76 0.68
CA PHE A 312 -21.16 -11.37 -0.27
C PHE A 312 -21.15 -12.92 -0.31
N GLY A 313 -20.16 -13.58 0.26
CA GLY A 313 -19.99 -15.04 0.17
C GLY A 313 -19.29 -15.55 -1.08
#